data_aa6f9e2767ef44069e317ed01f96ed6a
#
_entry.id   aa6f9e2767ef44069e317ed01f96ed6a
#
_cell.length_a   1.000
_cell.length_b   1.000
_cell.length_c   1.000
_cell.angle_alpha   90.00
_cell.angle_beta   90.00
_cell.angle_gamma   90.00
#
_symmetry.space_group_name_H-M   'P 1'
#
loop_
_entity.id
_entity.type
_entity.pdbx_description
1 polymer ?
#
loop_
_entity_poly.entity_id
_entity_poly.type
_entity_poly.pdbx_seq_one_letter_code
_entity_poly.pdbx_strand_id
1 'polypeptide(L)'
;DWLVSNFFKRLAGKSKTDLDDQLIALLHKPLMRSVLLFGLVFAATVLPLFEEDLGSAKQLVWTFILLLWTQFAFRSNRLLFKSASQNKDRLHAVTESTYPFFDNIGKLAIVSVFIWGLVSIWHWDATGLMASAGVMGIAISFAAKDTLSNLFSGVFIIADAPYRVGDFIVLNSGERGQVSHIGLRSTRMITRDDVEIVVPNSVMGNAKVYNETAGPHVKRRIKIPVGAAYGSDIDQVR
;
A
#
# COMPACT_ATOMS: atom_id res chain seq x y z
N ASP A 1 -31.62 -14.79 -15.43
CA ASP A 1 -31.35 -15.22 -14.05
C ASP A 1 -30.63 -16.57 -13.97
N TRP A 2 -31.16 -17.61 -14.61
CA TRP A 2 -30.62 -18.98 -14.54
C TRP A 2 -29.22 -19.12 -15.14
N LEU A 3 -28.93 -18.51 -16.30
CA LEU A 3 -27.60 -18.55 -16.95
C LEU A 3 -26.53 -17.84 -16.12
N VAL A 4 -26.84 -16.66 -15.59
CA VAL A 4 -25.93 -15.86 -14.76
C VAL A 4 -25.69 -16.56 -13.42
N SER A 5 -26.74 -17.06 -12.77
CA SER A 5 -26.63 -17.82 -11.52
C SER A 5 -25.81 -19.11 -11.68
N ASN A 6 -25.96 -19.85 -12.77
CA ASN A 6 -25.19 -21.09 -13.01
C ASN A 6 -23.73 -20.81 -13.37
N PHE A 7 -23.45 -19.72 -14.11
CA PHE A 7 -22.09 -19.30 -14.41
C PHE A 7 -21.32 -18.92 -13.12
N PHE A 8 -21.97 -18.13 -12.26
CA PHE A 8 -21.35 -17.73 -10.98
C PHE A 8 -21.24 -18.89 -9.98
N LYS A 9 -22.20 -19.83 -9.94
CA LYS A 9 -22.08 -21.04 -9.13
C LYS A 9 -20.92 -21.94 -9.57
N ARG A 10 -20.60 -22.00 -10.87
CA ARG A 10 -19.44 -22.74 -11.38
C ARG A 10 -18.11 -22.05 -11.03
N LEU A 11 -18.08 -20.72 -10.96
CA LEU A 11 -16.92 -19.95 -10.52
C LEU A 11 -16.72 -20.08 -9.00
N ALA A 12 -17.79 -19.98 -8.20
CA ALA A 12 -17.77 -20.17 -6.75
C ALA A 12 -17.33 -21.58 -6.33
N GLY A 13 -17.75 -22.61 -7.07
CA GLY A 13 -17.39 -24.00 -6.77
C GLY A 13 -15.91 -24.36 -6.95
N LYS A 14 -15.08 -23.44 -7.46
CA LYS A 14 -13.61 -23.58 -7.53
C LYS A 14 -12.86 -22.85 -6.41
N SER A 15 -13.54 -22.03 -5.65
CA SER A 15 -12.93 -21.27 -4.57
C SER A 15 -13.21 -21.88 -3.20
N LYS A 16 -12.19 -21.84 -2.32
CA LYS A 16 -12.23 -22.42 -0.97
C LYS A 16 -12.56 -21.39 0.12
N THR A 17 -13.04 -20.19 -0.25
CA THR A 17 -13.23 -19.10 0.72
C THR A 17 -14.63 -18.48 0.65
N ASP A 18 -15.29 -18.33 1.81
CA ASP A 18 -16.59 -17.67 1.98
C ASP A 18 -16.66 -16.23 1.42
N LEU A 19 -15.50 -15.61 1.19
CA LEU A 19 -15.36 -14.28 0.59
C LEU A 19 -15.84 -14.20 -0.84
N ASP A 20 -15.49 -15.20 -1.65
CA ASP A 20 -15.82 -15.21 -3.06
C ASP A 20 -17.32 -15.39 -3.26
N ASP A 21 -17.95 -16.19 -2.40
CA ASP A 21 -19.42 -16.37 -2.43
C ASP A 21 -20.16 -15.07 -2.06
N GLN A 22 -19.64 -14.33 -1.06
CA GLN A 22 -20.20 -13.04 -0.66
C GLN A 22 -19.98 -11.95 -1.75
N LEU A 23 -18.83 -11.92 -2.39
CA LEU A 23 -18.55 -11.00 -3.51
C LEU A 23 -19.41 -11.29 -4.71
N ILE A 24 -19.61 -12.56 -5.06
CA ILE A 24 -20.47 -12.99 -6.14
C ILE A 24 -21.94 -12.62 -5.86
N ALA A 25 -22.38 -12.84 -4.62
CA ALA A 25 -23.75 -12.46 -4.21
C ALA A 25 -23.97 -10.93 -4.29
N LEU A 26 -22.95 -10.14 -3.95
CA LEU A 26 -22.98 -8.67 -4.07
C LEU A 26 -22.97 -8.21 -5.53
N LEU A 27 -22.24 -8.91 -6.42
CA LEU A 27 -22.09 -8.58 -7.84
C LEU A 27 -23.37 -8.86 -8.64
N HIS A 28 -24.12 -9.88 -8.26
CA HIS A 28 -25.31 -10.32 -9.02
C HIS A 28 -26.34 -9.20 -9.19
N LYS A 29 -26.63 -8.44 -8.13
CA LYS A 29 -27.65 -7.37 -8.16
C LYS A 29 -27.30 -6.20 -9.09
N PRO A 30 -26.10 -5.57 -8.99
CA PRO A 30 -25.74 -4.47 -9.90
C PRO A 30 -25.61 -4.95 -11.34
N LEU A 31 -25.11 -6.16 -11.58
CA LEU A 31 -24.95 -6.70 -12.92
C LEU A 31 -26.30 -6.89 -13.61
N MET A 32 -27.26 -7.55 -12.94
CA MET A 32 -28.60 -7.76 -13.50
C MET A 32 -29.33 -6.45 -13.79
N ARG A 33 -29.23 -5.49 -12.86
CA ARG A 33 -29.85 -4.17 -13.04
C ARG A 33 -29.20 -3.38 -14.17
N SER A 34 -27.87 -3.47 -14.30
CA SER A 34 -27.14 -2.80 -15.40
C SER A 34 -27.52 -3.38 -16.76
N VAL A 35 -27.64 -4.71 -16.88
CA VAL A 35 -28.07 -5.36 -18.11
C VAL A 35 -29.49 -4.94 -18.49
N LEU A 36 -30.41 -4.89 -17.52
CA LEU A 36 -31.79 -4.43 -17.74
C LEU A 36 -31.83 -2.97 -18.22
N LEU A 37 -31.07 -2.08 -17.54
CA LEU A 37 -31.02 -0.65 -17.89
C LEU A 37 -30.36 -0.44 -19.25
N PHE A 38 -29.28 -1.18 -19.55
CA PHE A 38 -28.63 -1.14 -20.85
C PHE A 38 -29.58 -1.64 -21.97
N GLY A 39 -30.29 -2.74 -21.74
CA GLY A 39 -31.28 -3.26 -22.66
C GLY A 39 -32.42 -2.27 -22.94
N LEU A 40 -32.87 -1.54 -21.89
CA LEU A 40 -33.89 -0.52 -22.02
C LEU A 40 -33.41 0.69 -22.84
N VAL A 41 -32.18 1.17 -22.61
CA VAL A 41 -31.58 2.22 -23.44
C VAL A 41 -31.42 1.78 -24.86
N PHE A 42 -30.93 0.53 -25.09
CA PHE A 42 -30.76 -0.03 -26.41
C PHE A 42 -32.12 -0.15 -27.15
N ALA A 43 -33.15 -0.66 -26.49
CA ALA A 43 -34.50 -0.73 -27.05
C ALA A 43 -35.03 0.66 -27.41
N ALA A 44 -34.84 1.66 -26.53
CA ALA A 44 -35.25 3.03 -26.81
C ALA A 44 -34.52 3.70 -27.99
N THR A 45 -33.30 3.26 -28.30
CA THR A 45 -32.53 3.77 -29.44
C THR A 45 -32.89 3.08 -30.77
N VAL A 46 -33.36 1.84 -30.72
CA VAL A 46 -33.73 1.04 -31.92
C VAL A 46 -35.17 1.30 -32.32
N LEU A 47 -36.06 1.50 -31.34
CA LEU A 47 -37.46 1.80 -31.61
C LEU A 47 -37.64 3.30 -31.85
N PRO A 48 -38.17 3.77 -32.98
CA PRO A 48 -38.36 5.17 -33.30
C PRO A 48 -39.55 5.78 -32.52
N LEU A 49 -39.69 5.42 -31.24
CA LEU A 49 -40.78 5.90 -30.37
C LEU A 49 -40.54 7.29 -29.79
N PHE A 50 -39.29 7.76 -29.84
CA PHE A 50 -38.86 9.03 -29.27
C PHE A 50 -37.99 9.75 -30.30
N GLU A 51 -38.56 10.65 -31.06
CA GLU A 51 -37.83 11.48 -32.05
C GLU A 51 -37.05 12.61 -31.46
N GLU A 52 -37.29 13.00 -30.17
CA GLU A 52 -36.63 14.14 -29.50
C GLU A 52 -35.77 13.71 -28.33
N ASP A 53 -34.50 14.07 -28.45
CA ASP A 53 -33.44 14.18 -27.41
C ASP A 53 -33.35 13.09 -26.33
N LEU A 54 -33.04 11.88 -26.75
CA LEU A 54 -32.63 10.77 -25.85
C LEU A 54 -31.29 11.05 -25.12
N GLY A 55 -30.63 12.20 -25.38
CA GLY A 55 -29.33 12.53 -24.80
C GLY A 55 -29.36 12.56 -23.26
N SER A 56 -30.27 13.35 -22.70
CA SER A 56 -30.43 13.50 -21.24
C SER A 56 -30.89 12.22 -20.58
N ALA A 57 -31.80 11.47 -21.24
CA ALA A 57 -32.26 10.17 -20.72
C ALA A 57 -31.12 9.14 -20.67
N LYS A 58 -30.25 9.08 -21.66
CA LYS A 58 -29.04 8.24 -21.65
C LYS A 58 -28.11 8.62 -20.51
N GLN A 59 -27.84 9.91 -20.30
CA GLN A 59 -27.00 10.38 -19.21
C GLN A 59 -27.57 9.99 -17.84
N LEU A 60 -28.87 10.09 -17.63
CA LEU A 60 -29.53 9.66 -16.41
C LEU A 60 -29.34 8.16 -16.17
N VAL A 61 -29.54 7.34 -17.20
CA VAL A 61 -29.37 5.87 -17.07
C VAL A 61 -27.91 5.52 -16.77
N TRP A 62 -26.94 6.13 -17.46
CA TRP A 62 -25.53 5.92 -17.15
C TRP A 62 -25.17 6.37 -15.75
N THR A 63 -25.73 7.47 -15.27
CA THR A 63 -25.56 7.94 -13.89
C THR A 63 -26.11 6.91 -12.90
N PHE A 64 -27.28 6.33 -13.19
CA PHE A 64 -27.86 5.29 -12.34
C PHE A 64 -27.04 4.00 -12.32
N ILE A 65 -26.50 3.58 -13.47
CA ILE A 65 -25.56 2.47 -13.56
C ILE A 65 -24.30 2.77 -12.73
N LEU A 66 -23.74 3.96 -12.85
CA LEU A 66 -22.58 4.40 -12.09
C LEU A 66 -22.85 4.34 -10.58
N LEU A 67 -24.03 4.78 -10.12
CA LEU A 67 -24.43 4.69 -8.71
C LEU A 67 -24.54 3.24 -8.23
N LEU A 68 -25.09 2.33 -9.04
CA LEU A 68 -25.18 0.90 -8.70
C LEU A 68 -23.79 0.29 -8.51
N TRP A 69 -22.84 0.60 -9.43
CA TRP A 69 -21.49 0.09 -9.35
C TRP A 69 -20.69 0.73 -8.21
N THR A 70 -20.92 2.01 -7.92
CA THR A 70 -20.33 2.68 -6.76
C THR A 70 -20.80 2.05 -5.45
N GLN A 71 -22.10 1.74 -5.33
CA GLN A 71 -22.63 1.05 -4.16
C GLN A 71 -22.03 -0.36 -4.00
N PHE A 72 -21.87 -1.08 -5.12
CA PHE A 72 -21.18 -2.36 -5.12
C PHE A 72 -19.71 -2.20 -4.67
N ALA A 73 -18.98 -1.23 -5.22
CA ALA A 73 -17.60 -0.96 -4.87
C ALA A 73 -17.42 -0.65 -3.38
N PHE A 74 -18.29 0.17 -2.77
CA PHE A 74 -18.26 0.45 -1.34
C PHE A 74 -18.46 -0.81 -0.48
N ARG A 75 -19.42 -1.65 -0.86
CA ARG A 75 -19.70 -2.90 -0.12
C ARG A 75 -18.55 -3.89 -0.26
N SER A 76 -18.02 -4.03 -1.47
CA SER A 76 -16.87 -4.90 -1.75
C SER A 76 -15.62 -4.44 -1.05
N ASN A 77 -15.31 -3.13 -1.05
CA ASN A 77 -14.20 -2.53 -0.33
C ASN A 77 -14.24 -2.90 1.15
N ARG A 78 -15.38 -2.64 1.79
CA ARG A 78 -15.58 -2.96 3.22
C ARG A 78 -15.43 -4.46 3.51
N LEU A 79 -15.99 -5.30 2.65
CA LEU A 79 -15.92 -6.76 2.79
C LEU A 79 -14.47 -7.25 2.67
N LEU A 80 -13.74 -6.78 1.67
CA LEU A 80 -12.36 -7.17 1.40
C LEU A 80 -11.44 -6.81 2.57
N PHE A 81 -11.47 -5.56 3.03
CA PHE A 81 -10.60 -5.14 4.12
C PHE A 81 -11.00 -5.74 5.47
N LYS A 82 -12.30 -5.91 5.74
CA LYS A 82 -12.77 -6.59 6.94
C LYS A 82 -12.32 -8.05 6.99
N SER A 83 -12.43 -8.76 5.89
CA SER A 83 -12.00 -10.14 5.83
C SER A 83 -10.46 -10.28 5.84
N ALA A 84 -9.74 -9.35 5.23
CA ALA A 84 -8.28 -9.31 5.32
C ALA A 84 -7.81 -9.11 6.77
N SER A 85 -8.54 -8.29 7.57
CA SER A 85 -8.20 -8.05 8.98
C SER A 85 -8.44 -9.27 9.88
N GLN A 86 -9.35 -10.17 9.49
CA GLN A 86 -9.68 -11.38 10.24
C GLN A 86 -8.75 -12.56 9.91
N ASN A 87 -8.06 -12.52 8.77
CA ASN A 87 -7.22 -13.61 8.28
C ASN A 87 -5.73 -13.23 8.43
N LYS A 88 -5.13 -13.60 9.57
CA LYS A 88 -3.75 -13.25 9.94
C LYS A 88 -2.68 -13.74 8.95
N ASP A 89 -3.00 -14.73 8.12
CA ASP A 89 -2.05 -15.34 7.19
C ASP A 89 -1.92 -14.59 5.85
N ARG A 90 -2.85 -13.70 5.51
CA ARG A 90 -2.88 -13.07 4.18
C ARG A 90 -2.23 -11.68 4.11
N LEU A 91 -2.40 -10.84 5.14
CA LEU A 91 -1.89 -9.47 5.12
C LEU A 91 -1.55 -9.01 6.55
N HIS A 92 -0.30 -9.16 6.96
CA HIS A 92 0.17 -8.69 8.26
C HIS A 92 -0.01 -7.19 8.52
N ALA A 93 -0.18 -6.39 7.44
CA ALA A 93 -0.39 -4.95 7.54
C ALA A 93 -1.85 -4.56 7.87
N VAL A 94 -2.84 -5.43 7.57
CA VAL A 94 -4.26 -5.16 7.80
C VAL A 94 -4.72 -5.89 9.04
N THR A 95 -4.66 -5.21 10.17
CA THR A 95 -5.14 -5.67 11.48
C THR A 95 -6.51 -5.05 11.80
N GLU A 96 -7.16 -5.49 12.87
CA GLU A 96 -8.41 -4.87 13.33
C GLU A 96 -8.27 -3.37 13.62
N SER A 97 -7.09 -2.93 14.05
CA SER A 97 -6.80 -1.51 14.31
C SER A 97 -6.51 -0.70 13.04
N THR A 98 -5.94 -1.31 12.00
CA THR A 98 -5.57 -0.60 10.75
C THR A 98 -6.61 -0.73 9.64
N TYR A 99 -7.53 -1.69 9.74
CA TYR A 99 -8.57 -1.90 8.74
C TYR A 99 -9.39 -0.63 8.41
N PRO A 100 -9.81 0.25 9.40
CA PRO A 100 -10.61 1.43 9.07
C PRO A 100 -9.83 2.45 8.22
N PHE A 101 -8.51 2.51 8.37
CA PHE A 101 -7.65 3.36 7.57
C PHE A 101 -7.66 2.93 6.09
N PHE A 102 -7.45 1.64 5.81
CA PHE A 102 -7.47 1.12 4.44
C PHE A 102 -8.88 1.20 3.82
N ASP A 103 -9.94 0.94 4.61
CA ASP A 103 -11.32 1.08 4.16
C ASP A 103 -11.63 2.54 3.75
N ASN A 104 -11.16 3.54 4.50
CA ASN A 104 -11.34 4.94 4.18
C ASN A 104 -10.55 5.39 2.94
N ILE A 105 -9.33 4.91 2.75
CA ILE A 105 -8.55 5.15 1.52
C ILE A 105 -9.29 4.55 0.31
N GLY A 106 -9.77 3.33 0.43
CA GLY A 106 -10.56 2.69 -0.63
C GLY A 106 -11.84 3.47 -0.96
N LYS A 107 -12.54 3.96 0.06
CA LYS A 107 -13.73 4.83 -0.14
C LYS A 107 -13.38 6.13 -0.86
N LEU A 108 -12.28 6.77 -0.48
CA LEU A 108 -11.81 7.99 -1.15
C LEU A 108 -11.54 7.74 -2.63
N ALA A 109 -10.85 6.65 -2.96
CA ALA A 109 -10.60 6.24 -4.34
C ALA A 109 -11.92 5.99 -5.11
N ILE A 110 -12.88 5.29 -4.50
CA ILE A 110 -14.19 5.02 -5.10
C ILE A 110 -14.96 6.33 -5.38
N VAL A 111 -14.95 7.27 -4.42
CA VAL A 111 -15.58 8.59 -4.59
C VAL A 111 -14.91 9.37 -5.73
N SER A 112 -13.58 9.32 -5.82
CA SER A 112 -12.84 10.00 -6.91
C SER A 112 -13.22 9.44 -8.28
N VAL A 113 -13.31 8.11 -8.41
CA VAL A 113 -13.75 7.45 -9.65
C VAL A 113 -15.22 7.77 -9.97
N PHE A 114 -16.08 7.84 -8.95
CA PHE A 114 -17.48 8.22 -9.11
C PHE A 114 -17.62 9.65 -9.63
N ILE A 115 -16.92 10.62 -9.04
CA ILE A 115 -16.93 12.02 -9.48
C ILE A 115 -16.43 12.12 -10.91
N TRP A 116 -15.34 11.44 -11.24
CA TRP A 116 -14.81 11.39 -12.60
C TRP A 116 -15.82 10.81 -13.61
N GLY A 117 -16.49 9.72 -13.22
CA GLY A 117 -17.55 9.11 -14.02
C GLY A 117 -18.72 10.06 -14.28
N LEU A 118 -19.16 10.82 -13.25
CA LEU A 118 -20.20 11.83 -13.41
C LEU A 118 -19.80 12.91 -14.39
N VAL A 119 -18.61 13.50 -14.23
CA VAL A 119 -18.08 14.53 -15.11
C VAL A 119 -18.02 14.05 -16.55
N SER A 120 -17.59 12.81 -16.75
CA SER A 120 -17.51 12.17 -18.09
C SER A 120 -18.90 11.93 -18.71
N ILE A 121 -19.88 11.46 -17.94
CA ILE A 121 -21.24 11.18 -18.41
C ILE A 121 -21.96 12.47 -18.81
N TRP A 122 -21.79 13.52 -18.02
CA TRP A 122 -22.47 14.79 -18.25
C TRP A 122 -21.68 15.75 -19.15
N HIS A 123 -20.50 15.33 -19.63
CA HIS A 123 -19.59 16.14 -20.47
C HIS A 123 -19.27 17.51 -19.84
N TRP A 124 -19.16 17.55 -18.50
CA TRP A 124 -18.79 18.77 -17.80
C TRP A 124 -17.32 19.10 -18.03
N ASP A 125 -17.00 20.38 -18.01
CA ASP A 125 -15.60 20.80 -18.05
C ASP A 125 -14.86 20.36 -16.78
N ALA A 126 -13.94 19.41 -16.96
CA ALA A 126 -13.14 18.85 -15.88
C ALA A 126 -11.89 19.69 -15.54
N THR A 127 -11.60 20.75 -16.28
CA THR A 127 -10.33 21.51 -16.17
C THR A 127 -10.10 22.00 -14.74
N GLY A 128 -11.09 22.62 -14.12
CA GLY A 128 -10.99 23.10 -12.74
C GLY A 128 -10.86 21.97 -11.71
N LEU A 129 -11.54 20.84 -11.94
CA LEU A 129 -11.46 19.66 -11.09
C LEU A 129 -10.06 19.03 -11.19
N MET A 130 -9.53 18.89 -12.40
CA MET A 130 -8.19 18.35 -12.63
C MET A 130 -7.10 19.25 -12.04
N ALA A 131 -7.22 20.56 -12.19
CA ALA A 131 -6.29 21.51 -11.59
C ALA A 131 -6.28 21.41 -10.05
N SER A 132 -7.47 21.40 -9.43
CA SER A 132 -7.58 21.27 -7.97
C SER A 132 -7.09 19.91 -7.46
N ALA A 133 -7.40 18.82 -8.17
CA ALA A 133 -6.89 17.48 -7.85
C ALA A 133 -5.36 17.41 -7.99
N GLY A 134 -4.77 18.10 -8.98
CA GLY A 134 -3.33 18.22 -9.14
C GLY A 134 -2.66 18.92 -7.96
N VAL A 135 -3.19 20.05 -7.52
CA VAL A 135 -2.69 20.77 -6.33
C VAL A 135 -2.81 19.89 -5.07
N MET A 136 -3.94 19.21 -4.89
CA MET A 136 -4.15 18.29 -3.77
C MET A 136 -3.18 17.10 -3.84
N GLY A 137 -2.91 16.56 -5.04
CA GLY A 137 -1.93 15.49 -5.26
C GLY A 137 -0.52 15.90 -4.84
N ILE A 138 -0.11 17.13 -5.16
CA ILE A 138 1.17 17.68 -4.72
C ILE A 138 1.23 17.76 -3.19
N ALA A 139 0.18 18.28 -2.54
CA ALA A 139 0.12 18.37 -1.09
C ALA A 139 0.21 17.00 -0.41
N ILE A 140 -0.52 15.99 -0.94
CA ILE A 140 -0.46 14.60 -0.46
C ILE A 140 0.93 14.01 -0.67
N SER A 141 1.57 14.29 -1.82
CA SER A 141 2.93 13.80 -2.12
C SER A 141 3.95 14.33 -1.12
N PHE A 142 3.87 15.62 -0.76
CA PHE A 142 4.73 16.18 0.29
C PHE A 142 4.46 15.55 1.66
N ALA A 143 3.21 15.32 2.02
CA ALA A 143 2.85 14.69 3.28
C ALA A 143 3.31 13.21 3.35
N ALA A 144 3.33 12.50 2.22
CA ALA A 144 3.74 11.10 2.14
C ALA A 144 5.25 10.90 1.91
N LYS A 145 6.02 11.96 1.64
CA LYS A 145 7.43 11.90 1.24
C LYS A 145 8.29 11.03 2.16
N ASP A 146 8.20 11.25 3.46
CA ASP A 146 9.04 10.54 4.43
C ASP A 146 8.66 9.05 4.54
N THR A 147 7.37 8.74 4.42
CA THR A 147 6.89 7.35 4.40
C THR A 147 7.40 6.61 3.17
N LEU A 148 7.29 7.21 1.99
CA LEU A 148 7.80 6.64 0.75
C LEU A 148 9.33 6.51 0.77
N SER A 149 10.05 7.51 1.30
CA SER A 149 11.50 7.46 1.47
C SER A 149 11.94 6.27 2.32
N ASN A 150 11.24 6.02 3.44
CA ASN A 150 11.54 4.87 4.28
C ASN A 150 11.30 3.53 3.58
N LEU A 151 10.20 3.41 2.83
CA LEU A 151 9.88 2.20 2.07
C LEU A 151 10.92 1.92 0.98
N PHE A 152 11.26 2.91 0.17
CA PHE A 152 12.26 2.75 -0.89
C PHE A 152 13.64 2.43 -0.32
N SER A 153 14.08 3.15 0.72
CA SER A 153 15.33 2.86 1.39
C SER A 153 15.36 1.44 1.95
N GLY A 154 14.24 0.96 2.54
CA GLY A 154 14.13 -0.41 3.03
C GLY A 154 14.27 -1.44 1.92
N VAL A 155 13.62 -1.22 0.77
CA VAL A 155 13.78 -2.10 -0.40
C VAL A 155 15.22 -2.13 -0.90
N PHE A 156 15.89 -0.97 -1.00
CA PHE A 156 17.29 -0.90 -1.42
C PHE A 156 18.24 -1.56 -0.41
N ILE A 157 18.02 -1.38 0.89
CA ILE A 157 18.82 -2.05 1.92
C ILE A 157 18.70 -3.57 1.81
N ILE A 158 17.51 -4.09 1.54
CA ILE A 158 17.29 -5.53 1.36
C ILE A 158 17.91 -6.03 0.05
N ALA A 159 17.81 -5.25 -1.04
CA ALA A 159 18.30 -5.64 -2.36
C ALA A 159 19.84 -5.60 -2.45
N ASP A 160 20.45 -4.50 -2.02
CA ASP A 160 21.90 -4.30 -2.09
C ASP A 160 22.66 -4.93 -0.92
N ALA A 161 21.94 -5.19 0.20
CA ALA A 161 22.46 -5.80 1.42
C ALA A 161 23.81 -5.20 1.90
N PRO A 162 23.91 -3.87 2.11
CA PRO A 162 25.12 -3.25 2.63
C PRO A 162 25.47 -3.76 4.03
N TYR A 163 24.49 -4.28 4.74
CA TYR A 163 24.60 -5.02 6.00
C TYR A 163 23.46 -6.06 6.06
N ARG A 164 23.64 -7.09 6.87
CA ARG A 164 22.70 -8.20 7.06
C ARG A 164 22.29 -8.31 8.52
N VAL A 165 21.22 -9.03 8.80
CA VAL A 165 20.85 -9.39 10.16
C VAL A 165 22.00 -10.22 10.76
N GLY A 166 22.43 -9.81 11.96
CA GLY A 166 23.60 -10.36 12.66
C GLY A 166 24.87 -9.51 12.54
N ASP A 167 24.98 -8.60 11.56
CA ASP A 167 26.15 -7.74 11.42
C ASP A 167 26.22 -6.68 12.52
N PHE A 168 27.44 -6.40 12.99
CA PHE A 168 27.73 -5.24 13.82
C PHE A 168 28.03 -4.02 12.94
N ILE A 169 27.23 -2.99 13.11
CA ILE A 169 27.36 -1.75 12.35
C ILE A 169 27.51 -0.53 13.27
N VAL A 170 28.18 0.49 12.74
CA VAL A 170 28.31 1.79 13.36
C VAL A 170 27.83 2.85 12.38
N LEU A 171 26.92 3.70 12.83
CA LEU A 171 26.44 4.84 12.04
C LEU A 171 27.36 6.04 12.23
N ASN A 172 27.34 6.96 11.27
CA ASN A 172 28.10 8.22 11.37
C ASN A 172 27.65 9.11 12.53
N SER A 173 26.43 8.95 13.04
CA SER A 173 25.90 9.59 14.24
C SER A 173 26.41 9.00 15.54
N GLY A 174 27.11 7.87 15.47
CA GLY A 174 27.79 7.25 16.62
C GLY A 174 27.08 6.02 17.20
N GLU A 175 25.83 5.76 16.79
CA GLU A 175 25.11 4.57 17.25
C GLU A 175 25.81 3.31 16.74
N ARG A 176 25.99 2.37 17.63
CA ARG A 176 26.65 1.09 17.38
C ARG A 176 25.83 -0.05 17.91
N GLY A 177 25.58 -1.06 17.09
CA GLY A 177 24.83 -2.23 17.50
C GLY A 177 24.86 -3.36 16.48
N GLN A 178 24.35 -4.51 16.90
CA GLN A 178 24.12 -5.64 16.04
C GLN A 178 22.75 -5.49 15.40
N VAL A 179 22.65 -5.68 14.07
CA VAL A 179 21.40 -5.66 13.33
C VAL A 179 20.56 -6.86 13.75
N SER A 180 19.43 -6.64 14.40
CA SER A 180 18.51 -7.68 14.84
C SER A 180 17.40 -7.95 13.82
N HIS A 181 16.93 -6.90 13.13
CA HIS A 181 15.85 -7.03 12.15
C HIS A 181 15.91 -5.90 11.10
N ILE A 182 15.67 -6.25 9.85
CA ILE A 182 15.52 -5.30 8.74
C ILE A 182 14.06 -5.37 8.28
N GLY A 183 13.30 -4.35 8.65
CA GLY A 183 11.91 -4.20 8.23
C GLY A 183 11.76 -3.32 7.00
N LEU A 184 10.54 -3.21 6.49
CA LEU A 184 10.24 -2.40 5.30
C LEU A 184 10.42 -0.89 5.56
N ARG A 185 10.16 -0.43 6.79
CA ARG A 185 10.23 1.00 7.18
C ARG A 185 11.40 1.34 8.08
N SER A 186 11.89 0.40 8.88
CA SER A 186 12.93 0.63 9.87
C SER A 186 13.83 -0.57 10.05
N THR A 187 15.08 -0.32 10.36
CA THR A 187 16.08 -1.30 10.80
C THR A 187 16.21 -1.24 12.32
N ARG A 188 16.26 -2.40 12.96
CA ARG A 188 16.44 -2.52 14.42
C ARG A 188 17.84 -3.02 14.71
N MET A 189 18.46 -2.43 15.71
CA MET A 189 19.79 -2.81 16.17
C MET A 189 19.76 -2.99 17.70
N ILE A 190 20.57 -3.90 18.22
CA ILE A 190 20.75 -4.13 19.65
C ILE A 190 22.17 -3.67 20.01
N THR A 191 22.26 -2.76 20.96
CA THR A 191 23.55 -2.30 21.50
C THR A 191 24.18 -3.35 22.39
N ARG A 192 25.43 -3.10 22.84
CA ARG A 192 26.09 -3.99 23.82
C ARG A 192 25.45 -3.98 25.21
N ASP A 193 24.64 -2.97 25.49
CA ASP A 193 23.92 -2.82 26.76
C ASP A 193 22.48 -3.36 26.66
N ASP A 194 22.20 -4.23 25.67
CA ASP A 194 20.89 -4.82 25.37
C ASP A 194 19.77 -3.79 25.10
N VAL A 195 20.13 -2.59 24.63
CA VAL A 195 19.16 -1.56 24.24
C VAL A 195 18.82 -1.69 22.77
N GLU A 196 17.53 -1.80 22.46
CA GLU A 196 17.05 -1.78 21.08
C GLU A 196 17.03 -0.36 20.54
N ILE A 197 17.71 -0.13 19.42
CA ILE A 197 17.65 1.11 18.64
C ILE A 197 16.84 0.84 17.37
N VAL A 198 15.79 1.64 17.15
CA VAL A 198 14.97 1.58 15.94
C VAL A 198 15.30 2.77 15.05
N VAL A 199 15.94 2.51 13.92
CA VAL A 199 16.36 3.57 12.97
C VAL A 199 15.47 3.52 11.74
N PRO A 200 14.84 4.63 11.32
CA PRO A 200 14.12 4.71 10.07
C PRO A 200 15.03 4.38 8.88
N ASN A 201 14.54 3.62 7.91
CA ASN A 201 15.35 3.20 6.76
C ASN A 201 15.82 4.38 5.89
N SER A 202 15.08 5.48 5.84
CA SER A 202 15.51 6.72 5.17
C SER A 202 16.78 7.31 5.80
N VAL A 203 16.95 7.19 7.11
CA VAL A 203 18.16 7.58 7.81
C VAL A 203 19.29 6.61 7.50
N MET A 204 19.03 5.31 7.57
CA MET A 204 20.00 4.25 7.24
C MET A 204 20.50 4.35 5.81
N GLY A 205 19.61 4.59 4.84
CA GLY A 205 19.96 4.70 3.41
C GLY A 205 20.80 5.93 3.06
N ASN A 206 20.70 7.00 3.87
CA ASN A 206 21.49 8.22 3.68
C ASN A 206 22.73 8.28 4.61
N ALA A 207 22.80 7.41 5.61
CA ALA A 207 23.91 7.39 6.55
C ALA A 207 25.13 6.67 5.97
N LYS A 208 26.32 7.12 6.37
CA LYS A 208 27.53 6.33 6.19
C LYS A 208 27.54 5.22 7.25
N VAL A 209 27.44 3.99 6.76
CA VAL A 209 27.43 2.80 7.62
C VAL A 209 28.82 2.16 7.59
N TYR A 210 29.39 1.94 8.76
CA TYR A 210 30.60 1.15 8.93
C TYR A 210 30.17 -0.26 9.36
N ASN A 211 30.32 -1.23 8.46
CA ASN A 211 30.05 -2.62 8.79
C ASN A 211 31.32 -3.26 9.36
N GLU A 212 31.28 -3.59 10.64
CA GLU A 212 32.43 -4.14 11.36
C GLU A 212 32.58 -5.66 11.16
N THR A 213 31.56 -6.34 10.64
CA THR A 213 31.51 -7.82 10.52
C THR A 213 31.69 -8.29 9.09
N ALA A 214 31.12 -7.58 8.10
CA ALA A 214 31.12 -8.00 6.70
C ALA A 214 32.37 -7.58 5.89
N GLY A 215 33.48 -7.24 6.55
CA GLY A 215 34.74 -6.94 5.86
C GLY A 215 35.36 -8.18 5.21
N PRO A 216 36.28 -8.02 4.24
CA PRO A 216 36.98 -9.13 3.56
C PRO A 216 37.80 -9.98 4.52
N HIS A 217 38.05 -9.49 5.73
CA HIS A 217 38.78 -10.19 6.78
C HIS A 217 37.98 -10.17 8.08
N VAL A 218 37.86 -11.33 8.72
CA VAL A 218 37.19 -11.48 10.04
C VAL A 218 37.97 -10.76 11.15
N LYS A 219 39.26 -10.48 10.95
CA LYS A 219 40.14 -9.83 11.92
C LYS A 219 39.97 -8.31 11.89
N ARG A 220 39.58 -7.75 13.03
CA ARG A 220 39.51 -6.29 13.24
C ARG A 220 40.72 -5.83 14.01
N ARG A 221 41.34 -4.71 13.58
CA ARG A 221 42.41 -4.06 14.31
C ARG A 221 41.84 -3.23 15.45
N ILE A 222 42.16 -3.57 16.70
CA ILE A 222 41.84 -2.80 17.89
C ILE A 222 43.12 -2.10 18.35
N LYS A 223 43.04 -0.82 18.62
CA LYS A 223 44.11 -0.07 19.27
C LYS A 223 43.72 0.14 20.73
N ILE A 224 44.48 -0.45 21.64
CA ILE A 224 44.30 -0.28 23.06
C ILE A 224 45.47 0.63 23.53
N PRO A 225 45.19 1.87 23.95
CA PRO A 225 46.23 2.71 24.53
C PRO A 225 46.57 2.13 25.91
N VAL A 226 47.84 1.80 26.13
CA VAL A 226 48.35 1.35 27.41
C VAL A 226 49.35 2.42 27.91
N GLY A 227 49.13 2.93 29.11
CA GLY A 227 50.05 3.85 29.76
C GLY A 227 51.16 3.06 30.49
N ALA A 228 52.38 3.49 30.30
CA ALA A 228 53.52 3.02 31.08
C ALA A 228 54.03 4.11 32.04
N ALA A 229 54.58 3.73 33.16
CA ALA A 229 55.16 4.69 34.13
C ALA A 229 56.39 5.39 33.54
N TYR A 230 56.60 6.61 33.91
CA TYR A 230 57.83 7.33 33.54
C TYR A 230 59.06 6.57 34.05
N GLY A 231 59.99 6.26 33.14
CA GLY A 231 61.21 5.50 33.45
C GLY A 231 61.10 3.99 33.21
N SER A 232 59.96 3.50 32.68
CA SER A 232 59.82 2.09 32.23
C SER A 232 60.76 1.84 31.06
N ASP A 233 61.38 0.68 31.02
CA ASP A 233 62.19 0.21 29.87
C ASP A 233 61.28 -0.03 28.68
N ILE A 234 61.52 0.69 27.58
CA ILE A 234 60.72 0.66 26.38
C ILE A 234 60.72 -0.75 25.73
N ASP A 235 61.81 -1.49 25.85
CA ASP A 235 61.92 -2.83 25.28
C ASP A 235 61.14 -3.87 26.09
N GLN A 236 60.88 -3.63 27.35
CA GLN A 236 60.01 -4.46 28.20
C GLN A 236 58.52 -4.15 28.03
N VAL A 237 58.16 -2.96 27.60
CA VAL A 237 56.77 -2.50 27.40
C VAL A 237 56.28 -2.84 25.99
N ARG A 238 57.18 -3.13 25.06
CA ARG A 238 56.88 -3.45 23.65
C ARG A 238 56.49 -4.91 23.45
#